data_69b93df0f4214d8c183799fee2fa5566
#
_entry.id   69b93df0f4214d8c183799fee2fa5566
#
_cell.length_a   1.000
_cell.length_b   1.000
_cell.length_c   1.000
_cell.angle_alpha   90.00
_cell.angle_beta   90.00
_cell.angle_gamma   90.00
#
_symmetry.space_group_name_H-M   'P 1'
#
loop_
_entity.id
_entity.type
_entity.pdbx_description
1 polymer ?
#
loop_
_entity_poly.entity_id
_entity_poly.type
_entity_poly.pdbx_seq_one_letter_code
_entity_poly.pdbx_strand_id
1 'polypeptide(L)'
;MAYWLMKSEPDAFSWDMQVKRGAKGEAWSGVRNHQAKLNLMRMEKGDHAFFFHSQIGKEVVGIVEVIREHYPDPTAKPGEPWVVVDVKAIEPMPKPVTLTACRAEPKLKNMILVNNTRLSVQPVTAEEWKVVCKMGGMK
;
A
#
# COMPACT_ATOMS: atom_id res chain seq x y z
N MET A 1 2.35 -14.12 7.71
CA MET A 1 2.39 -12.73 7.28
C MET A 1 1.61 -12.56 5.98
N ALA A 2 0.73 -11.59 5.92
CA ALA A 2 0.02 -11.25 4.68
C ALA A 2 0.70 -10.06 4.01
N TYR A 3 0.47 -9.93 2.71
CA TYR A 3 1.02 -8.86 1.89
C TYR A 3 -0.09 -8.03 1.27
N TRP A 4 0.16 -6.74 1.17
CA TRP A 4 -0.80 -5.74 0.71
C TRP A 4 -0.15 -4.73 -0.22
N LEU A 5 -0.97 -3.93 -0.88
CA LEU A 5 -0.53 -2.75 -1.63
C LEU A 5 -1.45 -1.60 -1.25
N MET A 6 -0.86 -0.47 -0.91
CA MET A 6 -1.58 0.73 -0.48
C MET A 6 -1.20 1.88 -1.39
N LYS A 7 -2.21 2.54 -1.94
CA LYS A 7 -2.00 3.66 -2.88
C LYS A 7 -2.11 4.99 -2.17
N SER A 8 -1.19 5.88 -2.48
CA SER A 8 -1.20 7.26 -2.00
C SER A 8 -0.88 8.22 -3.13
N GLU A 9 -1.57 9.35 -3.17
CA GLU A 9 -1.23 10.42 -4.11
C GLU A 9 0.02 11.14 -3.61
N PRO A 10 1.10 11.24 -4.42
CA PRO A 10 2.33 11.89 -3.97
C PRO A 10 2.16 13.33 -3.50
N ASP A 11 1.20 14.05 -4.06
CA ASP A 11 0.92 15.44 -3.65
C ASP A 11 0.27 15.51 -2.28
N ALA A 12 -0.44 14.47 -1.86
CA ALA A 12 -1.09 14.41 -0.55
C ALA A 12 -0.17 13.78 0.50
N PHE A 13 0.39 12.61 0.19
CA PHE A 13 1.28 11.91 1.11
C PHE A 13 2.25 11.03 0.32
N SER A 14 3.49 11.50 0.15
CA SER A 14 4.51 10.82 -0.62
C SER A 14 5.30 9.81 0.22
N TRP A 15 6.08 8.98 -0.48
CA TRP A 15 7.03 8.07 0.18
C TRP A 15 8.01 8.85 1.08
N ASP A 16 8.50 10.00 0.63
CA ASP A 16 9.42 10.81 1.42
C ASP A 16 8.76 11.28 2.72
N MET A 17 7.49 11.63 2.68
CA MET A 17 6.74 12.01 3.87
C MET A 17 6.58 10.82 4.81
N GLN A 18 6.33 9.61 4.27
CA GLN A 18 6.24 8.39 5.07
C GLN A 18 7.56 8.09 5.78
N VAL A 19 8.68 8.23 5.08
CA VAL A 19 10.01 8.02 5.66
C VAL A 19 10.26 9.01 6.81
N LYS A 20 9.84 10.26 6.66
CA LYS A 20 10.01 11.29 7.69
C LYS A 20 9.21 11.00 8.95
N ARG A 21 8.12 10.23 8.87
CA ARG A 21 7.34 9.84 10.06
C ARG A 21 8.10 8.88 10.97
N GLY A 22 9.14 8.21 10.45
CA GLY A 22 9.99 7.32 11.23
C GLY A 22 9.23 6.17 11.87
N ALA A 23 9.69 5.75 13.06
CA ALA A 23 9.11 4.62 13.78
C ALA A 23 7.69 4.87 14.29
N LYS A 24 7.30 6.12 14.46
CA LYS A 24 5.91 6.46 14.85
C LYS A 24 4.91 6.08 13.77
N GLY A 25 5.35 6.11 12.52
CA GLY A 25 4.49 5.81 11.38
C GLY A 25 3.45 6.88 11.11
N GLU A 26 2.48 6.51 10.30
CA GLU A 26 1.39 7.38 9.88
C GLU A 26 0.09 6.58 9.86
N ALA A 27 -0.98 7.20 10.35
CA ALA A 27 -2.32 6.65 10.20
C ALA A 27 -2.74 6.76 8.73
N TRP A 28 -3.11 5.64 8.12
CA TRP A 28 -3.51 5.61 6.71
C TRP A 28 -4.97 6.06 6.57
N SER A 29 -5.17 7.37 6.63
CA SER A 29 -6.49 8.00 6.66
C SER A 29 -7.03 8.26 5.25
N GLY A 30 -8.32 8.60 5.21
CA GLY A 30 -8.95 9.06 3.97
C GLY A 30 -9.43 7.95 3.04
N VAL A 31 -9.36 6.69 3.44
CA VAL A 31 -9.90 5.58 2.64
C VAL A 31 -11.42 5.63 2.70
N ARG A 32 -12.06 5.79 1.55
CA ARG A 32 -13.51 6.00 1.43
C ARG A 32 -14.18 5.00 0.49
N ASN A 33 -13.57 3.84 0.30
CA ASN A 33 -14.09 2.73 -0.48
C ASN A 33 -14.34 1.56 0.46
N HIS A 34 -15.51 0.94 0.41
CA HIS A 34 -15.88 -0.13 1.34
C HIS A 34 -15.01 -1.37 1.20
N GLN A 35 -14.62 -1.76 -0.03
CA GLN A 35 -13.74 -2.91 -0.22
C GLN A 35 -12.34 -2.62 0.35
N ALA A 36 -11.82 -1.43 0.10
CA ALA A 36 -10.54 -1.01 0.67
C ALA A 36 -10.59 -0.99 2.20
N LYS A 37 -11.70 -0.50 2.77
CA LYS A 37 -11.92 -0.53 4.21
C LYS A 37 -11.87 -1.95 4.76
N LEU A 38 -12.56 -2.89 4.12
CA LEU A 38 -12.54 -4.30 4.54
C LEU A 38 -11.12 -4.87 4.49
N ASN A 39 -10.33 -4.48 3.49
CA ASN A 39 -8.94 -4.90 3.41
C ASN A 39 -8.11 -4.34 4.57
N LEU A 40 -8.29 -3.05 4.91
CA LEU A 40 -7.64 -2.47 6.09
C LEU A 40 -7.98 -3.24 7.37
N MET A 41 -9.24 -3.65 7.51
CA MET A 41 -9.72 -4.38 8.68
C MET A 41 -9.11 -5.79 8.79
N ARG A 42 -8.62 -6.35 7.68
CA ARG A 42 -7.96 -7.66 7.65
C ARG A 42 -6.46 -7.59 7.93
N MET A 43 -5.87 -6.40 7.86
CA MET A 43 -4.44 -6.25 8.11
C MET A 43 -4.10 -6.55 9.55
N GLU A 44 -3.00 -7.26 9.76
CA GLU A 44 -2.47 -7.58 11.07
C GLU A 44 -1.14 -6.89 11.29
N LYS A 45 -0.86 -6.57 12.54
CA LYS A 45 0.44 -6.01 12.91
C LYS A 45 1.55 -6.93 12.43
N GLY A 46 2.55 -6.37 11.76
CA GLY A 46 3.66 -7.11 11.16
C GLY A 46 3.47 -7.38 9.68
N ASP A 47 2.27 -7.24 9.14
CA ASP A 47 2.04 -7.37 7.70
C ASP A 47 2.82 -6.30 6.94
N HIS A 48 3.29 -6.65 5.74
CA HIS A 48 3.99 -5.73 4.85
C HIS A 48 3.08 -5.27 3.70
N ALA A 49 3.29 -4.05 3.25
CA ALA A 49 2.55 -3.49 2.13
C ALA A 49 3.48 -2.73 1.20
N PHE A 50 3.25 -2.84 -0.10
CA PHE A 50 3.87 -1.95 -1.06
C PHE A 50 3.26 -0.56 -0.93
N PHE A 51 4.10 0.46 -0.93
CA PHE A 51 3.69 1.85 -1.00
C PHE A 51 3.69 2.26 -2.48
N PHE A 52 2.52 2.54 -3.01
CA PHE A 52 2.33 2.84 -4.43
C PHE A 52 1.91 4.30 -4.61
N HIS A 53 2.68 5.05 -5.41
CA HIS A 53 2.29 6.41 -5.82
C HIS A 53 1.22 6.31 -6.90
N SER A 54 0.01 6.80 -6.61
CA SER A 54 -1.07 6.89 -7.59
C SER A 54 -1.06 8.26 -8.26
N GLN A 55 -1.80 8.41 -9.34
CA GLN A 55 -1.92 9.64 -10.14
C GLN A 55 -0.62 10.02 -10.85
N ILE A 56 0.41 10.40 -10.12
CA ILE A 56 1.70 10.84 -10.67
C ILE A 56 2.71 9.72 -10.43
N GLY A 57 3.41 9.31 -11.48
CA GLY A 57 4.40 8.24 -11.43
C GLY A 57 3.81 6.85 -11.57
N LYS A 58 2.74 6.54 -10.88
CA LYS A 58 2.05 5.23 -10.87
C LYS A 58 3.04 4.09 -10.72
N GLU A 59 3.71 4.04 -9.56
CA GLU A 59 4.78 3.08 -9.32
C GLU A 59 4.90 2.70 -7.84
N VAL A 60 5.38 1.49 -7.59
CA VAL A 60 5.74 1.03 -6.25
C VAL A 60 7.08 1.65 -5.89
N VAL A 61 7.14 2.39 -4.79
CA VAL A 61 8.33 3.14 -4.40
C VAL A 61 8.96 2.67 -3.10
N GLY A 62 8.27 1.85 -2.33
CA GLY A 62 8.82 1.36 -1.07
C GLY A 62 7.92 0.33 -0.40
N ILE A 63 8.36 -0.11 0.78
CA ILE A 63 7.64 -1.09 1.60
C ILE A 63 7.39 -0.47 2.96
N VAL A 64 6.16 -0.63 3.46
CA VAL A 64 5.76 -0.26 4.81
C VAL A 64 5.35 -1.49 5.60
N GLU A 65 5.35 -1.37 6.92
CA GLU A 65 4.89 -2.42 7.84
C GLU A 65 3.73 -1.89 8.66
N VAL A 66 2.70 -2.71 8.83
CA VAL A 66 1.57 -2.40 9.72
C VAL A 66 2.04 -2.49 11.17
N ILE A 67 1.94 -1.38 11.90
CA ILE A 67 2.38 -1.29 13.29
C ILE A 67 1.20 -1.17 14.27
N ARG A 68 0.00 -0.89 13.75
CA ARG A 68 -1.23 -0.86 14.56
C ARG A 68 -2.40 -1.30 13.68
N GLU A 69 -3.17 -2.25 14.17
CA GLU A 69 -4.35 -2.76 13.48
C GLU A 69 -5.47 -1.72 13.48
N HIS A 70 -6.50 -1.93 12.67
CA HIS A 70 -7.51 -0.93 12.37
C HIS A 70 -8.19 -0.33 13.61
N TYR A 71 -8.51 0.94 13.49
CA TYR A 71 -9.29 1.71 14.46
C TYR A 71 -10.01 2.83 13.69
N PRO A 72 -11.00 3.49 14.33
CA PRO A 72 -11.77 4.52 13.62
C PRO A 72 -10.91 5.63 13.04
N ASP A 73 -11.21 6.00 11.80
CA ASP A 73 -10.48 7.08 11.10
C ASP A 73 -10.80 8.42 11.78
N PRO A 74 -9.80 9.12 12.35
CA PRO A 74 -10.04 10.40 13.00
C PRO A 74 -10.49 11.50 12.04
N THR A 75 -10.33 11.31 10.72
CA THR A 75 -10.79 12.27 9.72
C THR A 75 -12.21 11.98 9.24
N ALA A 76 -12.82 10.87 9.68
CA ALA A 76 -14.20 10.55 9.34
C ALA A 76 -15.17 11.39 10.14
N LYS A 77 -16.35 11.63 9.57
CA LYS A 77 -17.44 12.32 10.27
C LYS A 77 -18.07 11.37 11.28
N PRO A 78 -18.69 11.89 12.35
CA PRO A 78 -19.39 11.04 13.33
C PRO A 78 -20.37 10.10 12.65
N GLY A 79 -20.35 8.82 13.03
CA GLY A 79 -21.25 7.81 12.49
C GLY A 79 -20.77 7.14 11.21
N GLU A 80 -19.71 7.62 10.58
CA GLU A 80 -19.15 6.99 9.38
C GLU A 80 -18.29 5.79 9.77
N PRO A 81 -18.26 4.72 8.92
CA PRO A 81 -17.61 3.45 9.28
C PRO A 81 -16.12 3.37 8.93
N TRP A 82 -15.50 4.47 8.51
CA TRP A 82 -14.14 4.45 7.99
C TRP A 82 -13.10 4.16 9.05
N VAL A 83 -12.06 3.42 8.67
CA VAL A 83 -11.00 2.99 9.59
C VAL A 83 -9.63 3.35 9.01
N VAL A 84 -8.63 3.32 9.88
CA VAL A 84 -7.21 3.46 9.55
C VAL A 84 -6.44 2.30 10.13
N VAL A 85 -5.24 2.04 9.57
CA VAL A 85 -4.17 1.30 10.22
C VAL A 85 -2.98 2.23 10.29
N ASP A 86 -2.05 1.99 11.21
CA ASP A 86 -0.80 2.74 11.25
C ASP A 86 0.28 1.92 10.56
N VAL A 87 1.08 2.58 9.72
CA VAL A 87 2.18 1.95 9.00
C VAL A 87 3.45 2.77 9.16
N LYS A 88 4.60 2.10 9.13
CA LYS A 88 5.92 2.76 9.12
C LYS A 88 6.70 2.32 7.89
N ALA A 89 7.59 3.18 7.40
CA ALA A 89 8.47 2.84 6.30
C ALA A 89 9.50 1.78 6.74
N ILE A 90 9.67 0.75 5.92
CA ILE A 90 10.69 -0.28 6.14
C ILE A 90 11.90 0.00 5.26
N GLU A 91 11.71 0.05 3.94
CA GLU A 91 12.80 0.30 3.01
C GLU A 91 12.25 0.82 1.68
N PRO A 92 13.04 1.65 0.98
CA PRO A 92 12.66 2.07 -0.36
C PRO A 92 12.84 0.93 -1.35
N MET A 93 12.09 0.96 -2.44
CA MET A 93 12.33 0.09 -3.58
C MET A 93 13.59 0.62 -4.29
N PRO A 94 14.67 -0.17 -4.43
CA PRO A 94 15.89 0.32 -5.10
C PRO A 94 15.61 0.89 -6.49
N LYS A 95 14.68 0.28 -7.20
CA LYS A 95 14.22 0.71 -8.51
C LYS A 95 12.68 0.72 -8.48
N PRO A 96 12.03 1.89 -8.59
CA PRO A 96 10.57 1.92 -8.59
C PRO A 96 9.98 1.00 -9.65
N VAL A 97 8.91 0.29 -9.28
CA VAL A 97 8.25 -0.65 -10.19
C VAL A 97 6.97 0.00 -10.69
N THR A 98 6.96 0.34 -11.97
CA THR A 98 5.83 1.06 -12.57
C THR A 98 4.64 0.14 -12.82
N LEU A 99 3.44 0.74 -12.88
CA LEU A 99 2.24 0.02 -13.29
C LEU A 99 2.40 -0.58 -14.68
N THR A 100 3.02 0.17 -15.60
CA THR A 100 3.29 -0.32 -16.95
C THR A 100 4.15 -1.58 -16.92
N ALA A 101 5.21 -1.61 -16.11
CA ALA A 101 6.06 -2.78 -15.95
C ALA A 101 5.28 -3.96 -15.38
N CYS A 102 4.40 -3.72 -14.39
CA CYS A 102 3.55 -4.77 -13.82
C CYS A 102 2.61 -5.36 -14.88
N ARG A 103 2.02 -4.52 -15.71
CA ARG A 103 1.13 -4.97 -16.79
C ARG A 103 1.86 -5.79 -17.83
N ALA A 104 3.13 -5.51 -18.05
CA ALA A 104 3.96 -6.23 -19.04
C ALA A 104 4.48 -7.56 -18.50
N GLU A 105 4.39 -7.82 -17.18
CA GLU A 105 4.90 -9.03 -16.56
C GLU A 105 3.84 -10.13 -16.53
N PRO A 106 4.01 -11.23 -17.30
CA PRO A 106 2.99 -12.29 -17.34
C PRO A 106 2.68 -12.93 -15.99
N LYS A 107 3.65 -12.97 -15.09
CA LYS A 107 3.47 -13.55 -13.74
C LYS A 107 2.53 -12.72 -12.87
N LEU A 108 2.27 -11.46 -13.25
CA LEU A 108 1.39 -10.56 -12.52
C LEU A 108 0.03 -10.39 -13.18
N LYS A 109 -0.31 -11.20 -14.15
CA LYS A 109 -1.56 -11.06 -14.93
C LYS A 109 -2.82 -11.09 -14.06
N ASN A 110 -2.78 -11.78 -12.94
CA ASN A 110 -3.92 -11.88 -12.02
C ASN A 110 -3.83 -10.92 -10.82
N MET A 111 -2.79 -10.11 -10.75
CA MET A 111 -2.61 -9.16 -9.67
C MET A 111 -3.72 -8.11 -9.69
N ILE A 112 -4.27 -7.78 -8.52
CA ILE A 112 -5.36 -6.81 -8.43
C ILE A 112 -4.92 -5.45 -8.98
N LEU A 113 -3.70 -5.02 -8.72
CA LEU A 113 -3.17 -3.77 -9.26
C LEU A 113 -3.31 -3.69 -10.79
N VAL A 114 -3.08 -4.81 -11.48
CA VAL A 114 -3.17 -4.87 -12.94
C VAL A 114 -4.62 -4.86 -13.41
N ASN A 115 -5.51 -5.53 -12.69
CA ASN A 115 -6.90 -5.77 -13.11
C ASN A 115 -7.91 -4.77 -12.53
N ASN A 116 -7.60 -4.16 -11.38
CA ASN A 116 -8.49 -3.19 -10.73
C ASN A 116 -7.67 -2.01 -10.22
N THR A 117 -7.45 -1.04 -11.09
CA THR A 117 -6.61 0.13 -10.78
C THR A 117 -7.28 1.13 -9.84
N ARG A 118 -8.55 0.94 -9.51
CA ARG A 118 -9.28 1.88 -8.63
C ARG A 118 -9.25 1.48 -7.14
N LEU A 119 -8.93 0.22 -6.85
CA LEU A 119 -8.90 -0.24 -5.46
C LEU A 119 -7.62 0.24 -4.78
N SER A 120 -7.76 1.11 -3.78
CA SER A 120 -6.63 1.80 -3.15
C SER A 120 -5.91 0.97 -2.09
N VAL A 121 -6.54 -0.07 -1.56
CA VAL A 121 -5.93 -1.00 -0.61
C VAL A 121 -6.26 -2.41 -1.09
N GLN A 122 -5.25 -3.19 -1.40
CA GLN A 122 -5.41 -4.48 -2.08
C GLN A 122 -4.56 -5.56 -1.45
N PRO A 123 -5.04 -6.81 -1.41
CA PRO A 123 -4.17 -7.92 -1.06
C PRO A 123 -3.22 -8.24 -2.22
N VAL A 124 -2.04 -8.75 -1.86
CA VAL A 124 -1.01 -9.19 -2.80
C VAL A 124 -0.63 -10.62 -2.40
N THR A 125 -0.57 -11.53 -3.36
CA THR A 125 -0.15 -12.90 -3.04
C THR A 125 1.35 -12.94 -2.76
N ALA A 126 1.81 -13.97 -2.04
CA ALA A 126 3.23 -14.13 -1.75
C ALA A 126 4.06 -14.22 -3.02
N GLU A 127 3.53 -14.88 -4.06
CA GLU A 127 4.21 -15.00 -5.34
C GLU A 127 4.33 -13.65 -6.05
N GLU A 128 3.24 -12.89 -6.10
CA GLU A 128 3.23 -11.55 -6.68
C GLU A 128 4.19 -10.64 -5.95
N TRP A 129 4.22 -10.74 -4.62
CA TRP A 129 5.13 -9.97 -3.80
C TRP A 129 6.60 -10.20 -4.20
N LYS A 130 6.98 -11.47 -4.34
CA LYS A 130 8.34 -11.84 -4.75
C LYS A 130 8.68 -11.31 -6.13
N VAL A 131 7.75 -11.41 -7.08
CA VAL A 131 7.96 -10.93 -8.45
C VAL A 131 8.19 -9.42 -8.46
N VAL A 132 7.35 -8.65 -7.78
CA VAL A 132 7.49 -7.19 -7.73
C VAL A 132 8.78 -6.79 -7.03
N CYS A 133 9.13 -7.43 -5.92
CA CYS A 133 10.39 -7.16 -5.22
C CYS A 133 11.59 -7.41 -6.14
N LYS A 134 11.59 -8.49 -6.88
CA LYS A 134 12.66 -8.80 -7.83
C LYS A 134 12.74 -7.75 -8.94
N MET A 135 11.61 -7.33 -9.50
CA MET A 135 11.55 -6.29 -10.51
C MET A 135 12.12 -4.96 -9.98
N GLY A 136 11.92 -4.70 -8.69
CA GLY A 136 12.43 -3.50 -8.03
C GLY A 136 13.88 -3.59 -7.57
N GLY A 137 14.56 -4.70 -7.86
CA GLY A 137 15.97 -4.87 -7.50
C GLY A 137 16.21 -5.26 -6.05
N MET A 138 15.21 -5.74 -5.33
CA MET A 138 15.36 -6.25 -3.97
C MET A 138 15.87 -7.68 -4.00
N LYS A 139 16.71 -7.99 -3.02
CA LYS A 139 17.28 -9.34 -2.91
C LYS A 139 16.31 -10.33 -2.25
#